data_d0ed4d560069f73cd0e6c680d27ce6f2
#
_entry.id   d0ed4d560069f73cd0e6c680d27ce6f2
#
_cell.length_a   1.000
_cell.length_b   1.000
_cell.length_c   1.000
_cell.angle_alpha   90.00
_cell.angle_beta   90.00
_cell.angle_gamma   90.00
#
_symmetry.space_group_name_H-M   'P 1'
#
loop_
_entity.id
_entity.type
_entity.pdbx_description
1 polymer ?
#
loop_
_entity_poly.entity_id
_entity_poly.type
_entity_poly.pdbx_seq_one_letter_code
_entity_poly.pdbx_strand_id
1 'polypeptide(L)'
;VEAIAPQGQFALIDDPVSLDVTKLKRKSVSLHWELMFTRALFGTDDMIGQHRLLTEVAQLVDAGLIRTTLDQRFGTINAENLKRAHALIESGKARGKLVLEGWN
;
A
#
# COMPACT_ATOMS: atom_id res chain seq x y z
N VAL A 1 -16.90 0.72 -12.02
CA VAL A 1 -16.84 0.78 -13.50
C VAL A 1 -17.47 2.06 -14.04
N GLU A 2 -18.56 2.55 -13.44
CA GLU A 2 -19.26 3.74 -13.96
C GLU A 2 -18.38 5.01 -13.95
N ALA A 3 -17.56 5.19 -12.91
CA ALA A 3 -16.68 6.34 -12.77
C ALA A 3 -15.45 6.33 -13.71
N ILE A 4 -15.10 5.17 -14.29
CA ILE A 4 -13.91 5.05 -15.16
C ILE A 4 -14.27 5.52 -16.57
N ALA A 5 -13.44 6.38 -17.15
CA ALA A 5 -13.58 6.83 -18.53
C ALA A 5 -13.44 5.66 -19.53
N PRO A 6 -14.08 5.73 -20.73
CA PRO A 6 -13.79 4.78 -21.80
C PRO A 6 -12.28 4.72 -22.10
N GLN A 7 -11.74 3.52 -22.34
CA GLN A 7 -10.31 3.23 -22.55
C GLN A 7 -9.43 3.59 -21.33
N GLY A 8 -10.05 3.79 -20.15
CA GLY A 8 -9.33 4.05 -18.91
C GLY A 8 -8.62 2.81 -18.36
N GLN A 9 -7.93 3.00 -17.25
CA GLN A 9 -7.17 1.96 -16.55
C GLN A 9 -7.74 1.73 -15.16
N PHE A 10 -7.83 0.47 -14.75
CA PHE A 10 -8.23 0.04 -13.43
C PHE A 10 -7.10 -0.77 -12.79
N ALA A 11 -6.41 -0.19 -11.82
CA ALA A 11 -5.40 -0.87 -11.04
C ALA A 11 -6.02 -1.43 -9.74
N LEU A 12 -5.67 -2.66 -9.39
CA LEU A 12 -6.20 -3.36 -8.23
C LEU A 12 -5.05 -3.92 -7.40
N ILE A 13 -5.03 -3.56 -6.11
CA ILE A 13 -4.03 -3.99 -5.12
C ILE A 13 -4.61 -4.95 -4.08
N ASP A 14 -5.95 -4.99 -3.94
CA ASP A 14 -6.63 -5.87 -2.99
C ASP A 14 -6.95 -7.25 -3.61
N ASP A 15 -7.22 -8.22 -2.74
CA ASP A 15 -7.60 -9.58 -3.11
C ASP A 15 -9.13 -9.79 -2.97
N PRO A 16 -9.94 -9.35 -3.95
CA PRO A 16 -11.38 -9.56 -3.89
C PRO A 16 -11.71 -11.05 -4.06
N VAL A 17 -12.75 -11.52 -3.37
CA VAL A 17 -13.24 -12.90 -3.50
C VAL A 17 -13.60 -13.22 -4.97
N SER A 18 -14.12 -12.23 -5.69
CA SER A 18 -14.41 -12.32 -7.12
C SER A 18 -14.41 -10.94 -7.76
N LEU A 19 -14.04 -10.87 -9.03
CA LEU A 19 -14.09 -9.65 -9.84
C LEU A 19 -14.69 -9.97 -11.20
N ASP A 20 -15.86 -9.40 -11.50
CA ASP A 20 -16.50 -9.54 -12.81
C ASP A 20 -15.85 -8.58 -13.82
N VAL A 21 -14.82 -9.06 -14.49
CA VAL A 21 -14.08 -8.31 -15.52
C VAL A 21 -14.91 -8.02 -16.76
N THR A 22 -16.02 -8.73 -17.00
CA THR A 22 -16.87 -8.52 -18.16
C THR A 22 -17.51 -7.13 -18.17
N LYS A 23 -17.71 -6.54 -16.98
CA LYS A 23 -18.21 -5.17 -16.83
C LYS A 23 -17.25 -4.10 -17.37
N LEU A 24 -15.98 -4.42 -17.54
CA LEU A 24 -14.95 -3.52 -18.08
C LEU A 24 -15.03 -3.43 -19.61
N LYS A 25 -15.54 -4.50 -20.25
CA LYS A 25 -15.56 -4.65 -21.71
C LYS A 25 -16.24 -3.50 -22.45
N ARG A 26 -17.40 -3.04 -21.96
CA ARG A 26 -18.19 -2.00 -22.63
C ARG A 26 -17.42 -0.70 -22.86
N LYS A 27 -16.50 -0.37 -21.93
CA LYS A 27 -15.67 0.83 -22.00
C LYS A 27 -14.23 0.55 -22.45
N SER A 28 -13.90 -0.68 -22.83
CA SER A 28 -12.53 -1.12 -23.19
C SER A 28 -11.51 -0.75 -22.09
N VAL A 29 -11.89 -0.94 -20.82
CA VAL A 29 -11.02 -0.62 -19.68
C VAL A 29 -9.95 -1.70 -19.53
N SER A 30 -8.69 -1.28 -19.36
CA SER A 30 -7.58 -2.17 -19.01
C SER A 30 -7.56 -2.47 -17.52
N LEU A 31 -7.33 -3.75 -17.15
CA LEU A 31 -7.14 -4.17 -15.77
C LEU A 31 -5.66 -4.44 -15.51
N HIS A 32 -5.14 -3.86 -14.43
CA HIS A 32 -3.77 -4.06 -13.96
C HIS A 32 -3.78 -4.57 -12.53
N TRP A 33 -3.14 -5.71 -12.30
CA TRP A 33 -2.85 -6.21 -10.97
C TRP A 33 -1.56 -5.60 -10.45
N GLU A 34 -1.59 -5.18 -9.20
CA GLU A 34 -0.42 -4.66 -8.51
C GLU A 34 -0.14 -5.53 -7.27
N LEU A 35 0.95 -6.28 -7.32
CA LEU A 35 1.47 -7.02 -6.17
C LEU A 35 2.93 -6.60 -5.93
N MET A 36 3.17 -5.94 -4.82
CA MET A 36 4.49 -5.38 -4.47
C MET A 36 5.61 -6.43 -4.42
N PHE A 37 5.27 -7.70 -4.20
CA PHE A 37 6.24 -8.79 -4.08
C PHE A 37 6.59 -9.46 -5.42
N THR A 38 5.91 -9.17 -6.50
CA THR A 38 6.08 -9.86 -7.79
C THR A 38 7.52 -9.88 -8.25
N ARG A 39 8.20 -8.73 -8.21
CA ARG A 39 9.60 -8.62 -8.64
C ARG A 39 10.53 -9.53 -7.83
N ALA A 40 10.40 -9.54 -6.51
CA ALA A 40 11.21 -10.36 -5.62
C ALA A 40 10.85 -11.85 -5.71
N LEU A 41 9.55 -12.19 -5.79
CA LEU A 41 9.08 -13.57 -5.86
C LEU A 41 9.55 -14.29 -7.13
N PHE A 42 9.56 -13.59 -8.25
CA PHE A 42 9.87 -14.18 -9.56
C PHE A 42 11.28 -13.82 -10.05
N GLY A 43 12.05 -13.05 -9.28
CA GLY A 43 13.42 -12.65 -9.66
C GLY A 43 13.46 -11.96 -11.01
N THR A 44 12.54 -11.01 -11.25
CA THR A 44 12.44 -10.31 -12.53
C THR A 44 13.65 -9.44 -12.82
N ASP A 45 13.98 -9.21 -14.10
CA ASP A 45 15.13 -8.40 -14.52
C ASP A 45 15.11 -6.95 -13.95
N ASP A 46 13.90 -6.45 -13.65
CA ASP A 46 13.68 -5.12 -13.08
C ASP A 46 13.54 -5.12 -11.55
N MET A 47 13.96 -6.17 -10.84
CA MET A 47 13.83 -6.32 -9.38
C MET A 47 14.39 -5.11 -8.62
N ILE A 48 15.47 -4.49 -9.13
CA ILE A 48 16.06 -3.27 -8.57
C ILE A 48 15.08 -2.07 -8.56
N GLY A 49 14.03 -2.10 -9.36
CA GLY A 49 13.05 -1.01 -9.48
C GLY A 49 12.37 -0.67 -8.16
N GLN A 50 12.09 -1.66 -7.31
CA GLN A 50 11.50 -1.43 -5.99
C GLN A 50 12.45 -0.64 -5.07
N HIS A 51 13.73 -0.99 -5.05
CA HIS A 51 14.74 -0.24 -4.29
C HIS A 51 14.84 1.22 -4.75
N ARG A 52 14.87 1.45 -6.06
CA ARG A 52 14.94 2.80 -6.63
C ARG A 52 13.73 3.64 -6.25
N LEU A 53 12.52 3.07 -6.38
CA LEU A 53 11.27 3.73 -6.00
C LEU A 53 11.26 4.09 -4.51
N LEU A 54 11.59 3.17 -3.62
CA LEU A 54 11.59 3.42 -2.17
C LEU A 54 12.65 4.45 -1.77
N THR A 55 13.80 4.44 -2.43
CA THR A 55 14.85 5.45 -2.20
C THR A 55 14.38 6.84 -2.62
N GLU A 56 13.73 6.95 -3.78
CA GLU A 56 13.17 8.22 -4.26
C GLU A 56 12.08 8.73 -3.31
N VAL A 57 11.16 7.86 -2.87
CA VAL A 57 10.11 8.24 -1.90
C VAL A 57 10.72 8.73 -0.59
N ALA A 58 11.76 8.07 -0.06
CA ALA A 58 12.44 8.51 1.15
C ALA A 58 13.03 9.91 0.98
N GLN A 59 13.71 10.18 -0.13
CA GLN A 59 14.27 11.49 -0.44
C GLN A 59 13.19 12.58 -0.56
N LEU A 60 12.04 12.27 -1.17
CA LEU A 60 10.92 13.20 -1.30
C LEU A 60 10.27 13.51 0.06
N VAL A 61 10.20 12.53 0.95
CA VAL A 61 9.72 12.74 2.34
C VAL A 61 10.70 13.61 3.12
N ASP A 62 12.00 13.31 3.04
CA ASP A 62 13.05 14.08 3.74
C ASP A 62 13.11 15.53 3.26
N ALA A 63 12.86 15.75 1.97
CA ALA A 63 12.75 17.09 1.38
C ALA A 63 11.43 17.82 1.69
N GLY A 64 10.48 17.17 2.37
CA GLY A 64 9.16 17.74 2.69
C GLY A 64 8.21 17.88 1.49
N LEU A 65 8.54 17.25 0.36
CA LEU A 65 7.72 17.30 -0.86
C LEU A 65 6.54 16.31 -0.80
N ILE A 66 6.70 15.22 -0.05
CA ILE A 66 5.64 14.24 0.24
C ILE A 66 5.44 14.19 1.74
N ARG A 67 4.19 14.26 2.19
CA ARG A 67 3.85 14.09 3.61
C ARG A 67 3.84 12.61 3.96
N THR A 68 4.47 12.28 5.09
CA THR A 68 4.35 10.96 5.70
C THR A 68 2.91 10.64 6.07
N THR A 69 2.54 9.37 6.06
CA THR A 69 1.24 8.88 6.55
C THR A 69 1.26 8.51 8.04
N LEU A 70 2.32 8.87 8.77
CA LEU A 70 2.39 8.70 10.21
C LEU A 70 1.25 9.47 10.90
N ASP A 71 0.41 8.74 11.65
CA ASP A 71 -0.70 9.31 12.41
C ASP A 71 -0.42 9.29 13.92
N GLN A 72 0.03 8.16 14.45
CA GLN A 72 0.20 7.98 15.88
C GLN A 72 1.55 7.34 16.24
N ARG A 73 2.19 7.88 17.31
CA ARG A 73 3.32 7.25 17.98
C ARG A 73 2.81 6.51 19.21
N PHE A 74 2.99 5.18 19.22
CA PHE A 74 2.46 4.29 20.27
C PHE A 74 3.44 4.04 21.42
N GLY A 75 4.60 4.70 21.40
CA GLY A 75 5.65 4.55 22.41
C GLY A 75 6.63 3.42 22.06
N THR A 76 7.24 2.83 23.08
CA THR A 76 8.29 1.80 22.94
C THR A 76 7.75 0.47 22.41
N ILE A 77 8.63 -0.29 21.77
CA ILE A 77 8.34 -1.65 21.29
C ILE A 77 8.34 -2.60 22.50
N ASN A 78 7.14 -2.94 22.96
CA ASN A 78 6.91 -3.93 24.02
C ASN A 78 5.55 -4.61 23.81
N ALA A 79 5.30 -5.69 24.55
CA ALA A 79 4.09 -6.51 24.38
C ALA A 79 2.79 -5.73 24.64
N GLU A 80 2.79 -4.81 25.60
CA GLU A 80 1.61 -4.00 25.94
C GLU A 80 1.25 -3.05 24.79
N ASN A 81 2.22 -2.28 24.32
CA ASN A 81 2.02 -1.33 23.22
C ASN A 81 1.67 -2.04 21.91
N LEU A 82 2.28 -3.22 21.63
CA LEU A 82 1.93 -4.04 20.48
C LEU A 82 0.48 -4.52 20.53
N LYS A 83 0.00 -5.03 21.68
CA LYS A 83 -1.41 -5.43 21.85
C LYS A 83 -2.37 -4.27 21.54
N ARG A 84 -2.06 -3.08 22.05
CA ARG A 84 -2.89 -1.89 21.80
C ARG A 84 -2.89 -1.48 20.33
N ALA A 85 -1.73 -1.52 19.66
CA ALA A 85 -1.60 -1.21 18.23
C ALA A 85 -2.38 -2.22 17.39
N HIS A 86 -2.24 -3.52 17.66
CA HIS A 86 -3.01 -4.58 16.98
C HIS A 86 -4.50 -4.38 17.15
N ALA A 87 -4.98 -4.17 18.37
CA ALA A 87 -6.40 -3.96 18.64
C ALA A 87 -6.98 -2.76 17.86
N LEU A 88 -6.21 -1.66 17.74
CA LEU A 88 -6.63 -0.51 16.96
C LEU A 88 -6.71 -0.82 15.45
N ILE A 89 -5.70 -1.51 14.90
CA ILE A 89 -5.70 -1.89 13.48
C ILE A 89 -6.84 -2.86 13.17
N GLU A 90 -7.03 -3.90 14.00
CA GLU A 90 -8.09 -4.90 13.84
C GLU A 90 -9.50 -4.29 13.96
N SER A 91 -9.65 -3.21 14.70
CA SER A 91 -10.93 -2.48 14.80
C SER A 91 -11.36 -1.80 13.50
N GLY A 92 -10.48 -1.67 12.50
CA GLY A 92 -10.72 -0.93 11.27
C GLY A 92 -10.81 0.60 11.44
N LYS A 93 -10.49 1.13 12.64
CA LYS A 93 -10.59 2.57 12.95
C LYS A 93 -9.26 3.32 12.82
N ALA A 94 -8.16 2.60 12.60
CA ALA A 94 -6.85 3.21 12.40
C ALA A 94 -6.84 4.06 11.13
N ARG A 95 -6.28 5.27 11.22
CA ARG A 95 -6.03 6.14 10.07
C ARG A 95 -4.53 6.34 9.97
N GLY A 96 -3.98 6.23 8.75
CA GLY A 96 -2.54 6.34 8.55
C GLY A 96 -1.75 5.23 9.25
N LYS A 97 -0.49 5.49 9.57
CA LYS A 97 0.45 4.52 10.16
C LYS A 97 0.63 4.75 11.65
N LEU A 98 0.65 3.64 12.39
CA LEU A 98 1.04 3.59 13.80
C LEU A 98 2.51 3.20 13.89
N VAL A 99 3.30 3.91 14.66
CA VAL A 99 4.74 3.66 14.81
C VAL A 99 5.09 3.45 16.28
N LEU A 100 5.85 2.39 16.55
CA LEU A 100 6.53 2.17 17.83
C LEU A 100 8.02 2.34 17.59
N GLU A 101 8.73 2.95 18.54
CA GLU A 101 10.17 3.21 18.43
C GLU A 101 10.89 3.01 19.75
N GLY A 102 12.12 2.45 19.67
CA GLY A 102 12.90 2.10 20.85
C GLY A 102 12.46 0.79 21.50
N TRP A 103 13.36 0.18 22.25
CA TRP A 103 13.15 -1.04 23.01
C TRP A 103 13.18 -0.74 24.50
N ASN A 104 12.33 -1.43 25.26
CA ASN A 104 12.41 -1.50 26.75
C ASN A 104 13.07 -2.80 27.15
#